data_70ddf4a6891c7ee10c27b4ee72996ff0
#
_entry.id   70ddf4a6891c7ee10c27b4ee72996ff0
#
_cell.length_a   1.000
_cell.length_b   1.000
_cell.length_c   1.000
_cell.angle_alpha   90.00
_cell.angle_beta   90.00
_cell.angle_gamma   90.00
#
_symmetry.space_group_name_H-M   'P 1'
#
loop_
_entity.id
_entity.type
_entity.pdbx_description
1 polymer ?
#
loop_
_entity_poly.entity_id
_entity_poly.type
_entity_poly.pdbx_seq_one_letter_code
_entity_poly.pdbx_strand_id
1 'polypeptide(L)'
;DAGVQVAYRVEYYKTPVEDYVKSFYINTIAPMMLCYEYIPKMIERGWGRVINTSSGIRNEPEQAGYSASKAALDKVTNDLAGKLDGTDVIINLADPGWCRTDLGGPNAPNDPDSVIPGICVGAFVDDKISGRWLGAQDFAGMTLEQAVEKAKSYPKLFL
;
A
#
# COMPACT_ATOMS: atom_id res chain seq x y z
N ASP A 1 10.52 -2.56 -2.01
CA ASP A 1 9.51 -2.28 -0.99
C ASP A 1 9.97 -2.84 0.35
N ALA A 2 10.04 -2.00 1.38
CA ALA A 2 10.44 -2.40 2.71
C ALA A 2 9.28 -2.16 3.68
N GLY A 3 9.04 -3.14 4.54
CA GLY A 3 8.04 -3.02 5.59
C GLY A 3 8.52 -3.72 6.85
N VAL A 4 8.07 -3.25 8.01
CA VAL A 4 8.37 -3.87 9.28
C VAL A 4 7.09 -4.05 10.07
N GLN A 5 6.93 -5.24 10.61
CA GLN A 5 5.97 -5.53 11.65
C GLN A 5 6.73 -5.74 12.95
N VAL A 6 6.43 -4.92 13.95
CA VAL A 6 6.96 -5.11 15.30
C VAL A 6 6.26 -6.28 15.98
N ALA A 7 6.81 -6.74 17.12
CA ALA A 7 6.23 -7.88 17.83
C ALA A 7 4.75 -7.66 18.15
N TYR A 8 3.96 -8.70 17.96
CA TYR A 8 2.57 -8.76 18.38
C TYR A 8 2.46 -8.64 19.90
N ARG A 9 1.67 -7.70 20.42
CA ARG A 9 1.59 -7.35 21.84
C ARG A 9 0.23 -7.71 22.42
N VAL A 10 0.10 -8.89 23.04
CA VAL A 10 -1.14 -9.28 23.73
C VAL A 10 -1.53 -8.27 24.80
N GLU A 11 -0.57 -7.73 25.57
CA GLU A 11 -0.79 -6.63 26.53
C GLU A 11 -0.58 -5.28 25.83
N TYR A 12 -1.45 -4.92 24.91
CA TYR A 12 -1.28 -3.75 24.02
C TYR A 12 -1.19 -2.41 24.77
N TYR A 13 -1.75 -2.27 25.96
CA TYR A 13 -1.58 -1.07 26.80
C TYR A 13 -0.15 -0.86 27.31
N LYS A 14 0.71 -1.88 27.21
CA LYS A 14 2.13 -1.81 27.55
C LYS A 14 3.03 -1.73 26.32
N THR A 15 2.46 -1.44 25.16
CA THR A 15 3.25 -1.31 23.92
C THR A 15 4.30 -0.21 24.07
N PRO A 16 5.60 -0.50 23.87
CA PRO A 16 6.64 0.51 23.91
C PRO A 16 6.45 1.55 22.80
N VAL A 17 6.75 2.81 23.09
CA VAL A 17 6.66 3.88 22.09
C VAL A 17 7.61 3.64 20.91
N GLU A 18 8.72 2.95 21.14
CA GLU A 18 9.71 2.58 20.13
C GLU A 18 9.11 1.70 19.03
N ASP A 19 8.13 0.86 19.34
CA ASP A 19 7.40 0.05 18.34
C ASP A 19 6.66 0.96 17.34
N TYR A 20 6.04 2.04 17.84
CA TYR A 20 5.41 3.05 16.99
C TYR A 20 6.44 3.82 16.17
N VAL A 21 7.49 4.34 16.81
CA VAL A 21 8.55 5.10 16.14
C VAL A 21 9.16 4.30 15.00
N LYS A 22 9.53 3.05 15.24
CA LYS A 22 10.10 2.16 14.22
C LYS A 22 9.12 1.89 13.08
N SER A 23 7.87 1.58 13.40
CA SER A 23 6.84 1.28 12.41
C SER A 23 6.56 2.50 11.52
N PHE A 24 6.37 3.68 12.10
CA PHE A 24 6.13 4.90 11.35
C PHE A 24 7.32 5.30 10.49
N TYR A 25 8.54 5.18 11.01
CA TYR A 25 9.73 5.54 10.26
C TYR A 25 9.88 4.70 8.99
N ILE A 26 9.70 3.39 9.09
CA ILE A 26 9.90 2.47 7.97
C ILE A 26 8.66 2.40 7.06
N ASN A 27 7.46 2.27 7.65
CA ASN A 27 6.26 1.98 6.87
C ASN A 27 5.56 3.24 6.33
N THR A 28 5.83 4.42 6.88
CA THR A 28 5.17 5.67 6.49
C THR A 28 6.17 6.72 6.00
N ILE A 29 7.14 7.10 6.85
CA ILE A 29 8.02 8.23 6.55
C ILE A 29 8.94 7.91 5.38
N ALA A 30 9.55 6.72 5.34
CA ALA A 30 10.45 6.36 4.25
C ALA A 30 9.74 6.32 2.88
N PRO A 31 8.57 5.67 2.71
CA PRO A 31 7.81 5.75 1.47
C PRO A 31 7.39 7.18 1.09
N MET A 32 6.97 7.98 2.07
CA MET A 32 6.63 9.38 1.85
C MET A 32 7.82 10.18 1.31
N MET A 33 9.01 10.03 1.89
CA MET A 33 10.22 10.69 1.43
C MET A 33 10.58 10.28 0.00
N LEU A 34 10.44 9.00 -0.33
CA LEU A 34 10.62 8.53 -1.72
C LEU A 34 9.60 9.17 -2.68
N CYS A 35 8.36 9.28 -2.27
CA CYS A 35 7.35 9.99 -3.06
C CYS A 35 7.73 11.45 -3.31
N TYR A 36 8.19 12.16 -2.28
CA TYR A 36 8.60 13.56 -2.39
C TYR A 36 9.84 13.75 -3.27
N GLU A 37 10.75 12.79 -3.28
CA GLU A 37 11.93 12.83 -4.14
C GLU A 37 11.61 12.52 -5.61
N TYR A 38 10.74 11.53 -5.87
CA TYR A 38 10.57 11.02 -7.23
C TYR A 38 9.33 11.55 -7.96
N ILE A 39 8.25 11.89 -7.27
CA ILE A 39 7.03 12.40 -7.93
C ILE A 39 7.29 13.68 -8.72
N PRO A 40 8.03 14.70 -8.22
CA PRO A 40 8.34 15.87 -9.01
C PRO A 40 9.06 15.55 -10.33
N LYS A 41 10.03 14.63 -10.29
CA LYS A 41 10.75 14.17 -11.47
C LYS A 41 9.87 13.39 -12.47
N MET A 42 8.87 12.66 -11.94
CA MET A 42 7.86 11.99 -12.76
C MET A 42 6.95 13.01 -13.46
N ILE A 43 6.56 14.07 -12.76
CA ILE A 43 5.75 15.16 -13.33
C ILE A 43 6.53 15.88 -14.45
N GLU A 44 7.80 16.21 -14.23
CA GLU A 44 8.67 16.85 -15.24
C GLU A 44 8.80 16.03 -16.51
N ARG A 45 8.94 14.70 -16.39
CA ARG A 45 9.02 13.81 -17.57
C ARG A 45 7.67 13.45 -18.18
N GLY A 46 6.55 13.89 -17.56
CA GLY A 46 5.19 13.68 -18.06
C GLY A 46 4.60 12.29 -17.83
N TRP A 47 5.27 11.42 -17.04
CA TRP A 47 4.78 10.08 -16.74
C TRP A 47 5.36 9.51 -15.45
N GLY A 48 4.53 8.78 -14.68
CA GLY A 48 4.98 8.06 -13.50
C GLY A 48 3.93 7.15 -12.88
N ARG A 49 4.39 6.10 -12.22
CA ARG A 49 3.54 5.17 -11.46
C ARG A 49 4.15 4.90 -10.10
N VAL A 50 3.36 5.08 -9.06
CA VAL A 50 3.73 4.80 -7.68
C VAL A 50 2.71 3.86 -7.08
N ILE A 51 3.19 2.79 -6.44
CA ILE A 51 2.36 1.85 -5.67
C ILE A 51 2.93 1.79 -4.27
N ASN A 52 2.15 2.25 -3.29
CA ASN A 52 2.47 2.08 -1.89
C ASN A 52 1.77 0.84 -1.34
N THR A 53 2.52 -0.05 -0.69
CA THR A 53 1.98 -1.28 -0.11
C THR A 53 1.26 -0.98 1.19
N SER A 54 -0.06 -1.15 1.19
CA SER A 54 -0.96 -1.00 2.32
C SER A 54 -1.14 -2.31 3.10
N SER A 55 -2.09 -2.33 4.00
CA SER A 55 -2.54 -3.52 4.73
C SER A 55 -3.99 -3.33 5.17
N GLY A 56 -4.81 -4.37 4.96
CA GLY A 56 -6.23 -4.38 5.34
C GLY A 56 -6.52 -4.58 6.82
N ILE A 57 -5.52 -4.44 7.71
CA ILE A 57 -5.66 -4.69 9.15
C ILE A 57 -6.61 -3.66 9.78
N ARG A 58 -7.64 -4.17 10.46
CA ARG A 58 -8.63 -3.39 11.20
C ARG A 58 -8.90 -4.01 12.56
N ASN A 59 -9.09 -3.14 13.58
CA ASN A 59 -9.46 -3.55 14.94
C ASN A 59 -8.50 -4.57 15.58
N GLU A 60 -7.21 -4.41 15.33
CA GLU A 60 -6.14 -5.25 15.85
C GLU A 60 -5.20 -4.43 16.74
N PRO A 61 -5.59 -4.10 17.99
CA PRO A 61 -4.79 -3.26 18.88
C PRO A 61 -3.41 -3.86 19.20
N GLU A 62 -3.28 -5.18 19.14
CA GLU A 62 -2.01 -5.91 19.31
C GLU A 62 -1.00 -5.64 18.21
N GLN A 63 -1.45 -5.18 17.04
CA GLN A 63 -0.61 -4.76 15.92
C GLN A 63 -0.07 -3.33 16.09
N ALA A 64 -0.68 -2.57 16.97
CA ALA A 64 -0.22 -1.26 17.47
C ALA A 64 0.42 -0.37 16.38
N GLY A 65 1.74 -0.17 16.48
CA GLY A 65 2.49 0.69 15.56
C GLY A 65 2.43 0.24 14.10
N TYR A 66 2.34 -1.07 13.83
CA TYR A 66 2.24 -1.57 12.46
C TYR A 66 0.95 -1.11 11.78
N SER A 67 -0.21 -1.45 12.35
CA SER A 67 -1.50 -1.08 11.75
C SER A 67 -1.67 0.44 11.66
N ALA A 68 -1.27 1.17 12.72
CA ALA A 68 -1.29 2.63 12.72
C ALA A 68 -0.42 3.23 11.62
N SER A 69 0.80 2.70 11.41
CA SER A 69 1.70 3.18 10.36
C SER A 69 1.20 2.90 8.94
N LYS A 70 0.51 1.77 8.73
CA LYS A 70 -0.09 1.46 7.43
C LYS A 70 -1.30 2.37 7.15
N ALA A 71 -2.14 2.65 8.14
CA ALA A 71 -3.22 3.63 8.02
C ALA A 71 -2.68 5.05 7.72
N ALA A 72 -1.58 5.43 8.35
CA ALA A 72 -0.91 6.70 8.06
C ALA A 72 -0.35 6.76 6.62
N LEU A 73 0.22 5.66 6.12
CA LEU A 73 0.66 5.55 4.73
C LEU A 73 -0.52 5.71 3.75
N ASP A 74 -1.65 5.09 4.06
CA ASP A 74 -2.87 5.22 3.25
C ASP A 74 -3.31 6.68 3.16
N LYS A 75 -3.33 7.38 4.31
CA LYS A 75 -3.69 8.80 4.37
C LYS A 75 -2.74 9.67 3.56
N VAL A 76 -1.43 9.53 3.74
CA VAL A 76 -0.42 10.30 2.99
C VAL A 76 -0.52 10.02 1.49
N THR A 77 -0.71 8.77 1.09
CA THR A 77 -0.86 8.38 -0.32
C THR A 77 -2.10 9.03 -0.94
N ASN A 78 -3.21 9.02 -0.21
CA ASN A 78 -4.46 9.62 -0.68
C ASN A 78 -4.36 11.16 -0.79
N ASP A 79 -3.67 11.82 0.13
CA ASP A 79 -3.42 13.26 0.05
C ASP A 79 -2.55 13.63 -1.15
N LEU A 80 -1.49 12.84 -1.42
CA LEU A 80 -0.66 13.02 -2.60
C LEU A 80 -1.45 12.78 -3.90
N ALA A 81 -2.33 11.79 -3.91
CA ALA A 81 -3.17 11.50 -5.07
C ALA A 81 -3.99 12.71 -5.52
N GLY A 82 -4.53 13.49 -4.58
CA GLY A 82 -5.26 14.72 -4.88
C GLY A 82 -4.43 15.84 -5.52
N LYS A 83 -3.09 15.76 -5.42
CA LYS A 83 -2.17 16.71 -6.04
C LYS A 83 -1.73 16.33 -7.45
N LEU A 84 -2.07 15.13 -7.89
CA LEU A 84 -1.66 14.58 -9.18
C LEU A 84 -2.75 14.69 -10.26
N ASP A 85 -3.92 15.21 -9.92
CA ASP A 85 -5.01 15.42 -10.86
C ASP A 85 -4.54 16.28 -12.04
N GLY A 86 -4.86 15.83 -13.26
CA GLY A 86 -4.45 16.50 -14.50
C GLY A 86 -3.05 16.12 -15.01
N THR A 87 -2.30 15.28 -14.28
CA THR A 87 -1.01 14.74 -14.70
C THR A 87 -1.15 13.28 -15.15
N ASP A 88 -0.11 12.74 -15.83
CA ASP A 88 0.01 11.29 -16.07
C ASP A 88 0.96 10.61 -15.06
N VAL A 89 0.96 11.14 -13.84
CA VAL A 89 1.58 10.49 -12.69
C VAL A 89 0.47 9.93 -11.82
N ILE A 90 0.45 8.61 -11.64
CA ILE A 90 -0.60 7.91 -10.90
C ILE A 90 0.00 7.27 -9.64
N ILE A 91 -0.64 7.51 -8.50
CA ILE A 91 -0.28 6.89 -7.23
C ILE A 91 -1.47 6.10 -6.68
N ASN A 92 -1.25 4.85 -6.32
CA ASN A 92 -2.26 3.97 -5.75
C ASN A 92 -1.71 3.19 -4.55
N LEU A 93 -2.63 2.64 -3.77
CA LEU A 93 -2.36 1.68 -2.70
C LEU A 93 -2.60 0.27 -3.22
N ALA A 94 -1.76 -0.68 -2.80
CA ALA A 94 -1.97 -2.10 -3.03
C ALA A 94 -1.85 -2.87 -1.72
N ASP A 95 -2.85 -3.70 -1.42
CA ASP A 95 -2.82 -4.60 -0.27
C ASP A 95 -2.58 -6.04 -0.76
N PRO A 96 -1.45 -6.68 -0.40
CA PRO A 96 -1.18 -8.06 -0.79
C PRO A 96 -2.13 -9.07 -0.13
N GLY A 97 -2.83 -8.67 0.94
CA GLY A 97 -3.45 -9.59 1.87
C GLY A 97 -2.41 -10.28 2.77
N TRP A 98 -2.86 -11.18 3.63
CA TRP A 98 -1.97 -11.90 4.54
C TRP A 98 -1.37 -13.12 3.85
N CYS A 99 -0.09 -13.01 3.47
CA CYS A 99 0.65 -14.00 2.69
C CYS A 99 1.72 -14.73 3.53
N ARG A 100 2.01 -15.99 3.19
CA ARG A 100 3.03 -16.82 3.82
C ARG A 100 4.43 -16.33 3.43
N THR A 101 4.93 -15.36 4.14
CA THR A 101 6.27 -14.77 4.02
C THR A 101 6.93 -14.75 5.39
N ASP A 102 8.18 -14.33 5.48
CA ASP A 102 8.86 -14.15 6.79
C ASP A 102 8.09 -13.17 7.68
N LEU A 103 7.47 -12.14 7.11
CA LEU A 103 6.65 -11.18 7.84
C LEU A 103 5.29 -11.76 8.23
N GLY A 104 4.62 -12.45 7.32
CA GLY A 104 3.26 -12.96 7.54
C GLY A 104 3.19 -14.28 8.31
N GLY A 105 4.31 -15.01 8.37
CA GLY A 105 4.41 -16.31 9.04
C GLY A 105 3.77 -17.47 8.27
N PRO A 106 3.99 -18.72 8.76
CA PRO A 106 3.59 -19.94 8.05
C PRO A 106 2.07 -20.20 8.05
N ASN A 107 1.33 -19.54 8.94
CA ASN A 107 -0.11 -19.75 9.11
C ASN A 107 -0.96 -18.80 8.24
N ALA A 108 -0.33 -17.93 7.46
CA ALA A 108 -1.05 -17.03 6.58
C ALA A 108 -1.82 -17.82 5.50
N PRO A 109 -3.05 -17.42 5.15
CA PRO A 109 -3.90 -18.18 4.23
C PRO A 109 -3.41 -18.15 2.78
N ASN A 110 -2.79 -17.02 2.36
CA ASN A 110 -2.46 -16.79 0.97
C ASN A 110 -1.04 -17.23 0.62
N ASP A 111 -0.89 -17.82 -0.55
CA ASP A 111 0.42 -18.08 -1.15
C ASP A 111 1.04 -16.73 -1.60
N PRO A 112 2.36 -16.50 -1.45
CA PRO A 112 2.99 -15.29 -1.93
C PRO A 112 2.76 -15.00 -3.42
N ASP A 113 2.71 -16.04 -4.25
CA ASP A 113 2.50 -15.88 -5.70
C ASP A 113 1.07 -15.47 -6.05
N SER A 114 0.10 -15.68 -5.13
CA SER A 114 -1.30 -15.31 -5.34
C SER A 114 -1.53 -13.79 -5.49
N VAL A 115 -0.55 -12.98 -5.11
CA VAL A 115 -0.65 -11.51 -5.25
C VAL A 115 -0.55 -11.03 -6.70
N ILE A 116 -0.10 -11.90 -7.61
CA ILE A 116 0.06 -11.54 -9.04
C ILE A 116 -1.26 -11.83 -9.80
N PRO A 117 -1.71 -10.91 -10.67
CA PRO A 117 -1.11 -9.63 -11.06
C PRO A 117 -1.46 -8.46 -10.14
N GLY A 118 -2.32 -8.65 -9.15
CA GLY A 118 -2.94 -7.59 -8.37
C GLY A 118 -1.97 -6.60 -7.71
N ILE A 119 -0.84 -7.08 -7.17
CA ILE A 119 0.13 -6.19 -6.51
C ILE A 119 0.81 -5.22 -7.49
N CYS A 120 0.88 -5.58 -8.78
CA CYS A 120 1.52 -4.79 -9.82
C CYS A 120 0.51 -3.99 -10.66
N VAL A 121 -0.78 -4.29 -10.59
CA VAL A 121 -1.78 -3.76 -11.53
C VAL A 121 -1.81 -2.22 -11.56
N GLY A 122 -1.56 -1.57 -10.43
CA GLY A 122 -1.48 -0.11 -10.33
C GLY A 122 -0.40 0.53 -11.21
N ALA A 123 0.63 -0.23 -11.63
CA ALA A 123 1.67 0.25 -12.54
C ALA A 123 1.22 0.29 -14.01
N PHE A 124 0.14 -0.39 -14.34
CA PHE A 124 -0.34 -0.56 -15.71
C PHE A 124 -1.65 0.20 -16.00
N VAL A 125 -2.29 0.79 -14.98
CA VAL A 125 -3.44 1.68 -15.20
C VAL A 125 -3.00 2.97 -15.90
N ASP A 126 -3.81 3.43 -16.86
CA ASP A 126 -3.49 4.56 -17.75
C ASP A 126 -4.60 5.62 -17.81
N ASP A 127 -5.58 5.52 -16.92
CA ASP A 127 -6.76 6.39 -16.90
C ASP A 127 -6.57 7.72 -16.14
N LYS A 128 -5.33 8.01 -15.71
CA LYS A 128 -4.93 9.23 -14.97
C LYS A 128 -5.67 9.42 -13.63
N ILE A 129 -6.18 8.33 -13.04
CA ILE A 129 -6.87 8.37 -11.76
C ILE A 129 -5.98 7.77 -10.67
N SER A 130 -5.62 8.61 -9.70
CA SER A 130 -4.87 8.24 -8.50
C SER A 130 -5.80 7.97 -7.30
N GLY A 131 -5.25 7.34 -6.26
CA GLY A 131 -5.91 7.21 -4.96
C GLY A 131 -6.83 6.00 -4.83
N ARG A 132 -6.61 4.95 -5.63
CA ARG A 132 -7.31 3.67 -5.45
C ARG A 132 -6.61 2.82 -4.40
N TRP A 133 -7.41 2.04 -3.67
CA TRP A 133 -6.94 0.96 -2.82
C TRP A 133 -7.26 -0.37 -3.50
N LEU A 134 -6.24 -1.11 -3.90
CA LEU A 134 -6.34 -2.31 -4.72
C LEU A 134 -5.95 -3.53 -3.89
N GLY A 135 -6.93 -4.37 -3.54
CA GLY A 135 -6.68 -5.65 -2.89
C GLY A 135 -6.12 -6.64 -3.91
N ALA A 136 -4.85 -7.07 -3.75
CA ALA A 136 -4.20 -7.94 -4.73
C ALA A 136 -4.94 -9.26 -4.95
N GLN A 137 -5.53 -9.81 -3.89
CA GLN A 137 -6.29 -11.07 -3.95
C GLN A 137 -7.56 -10.98 -4.82
N ASP A 138 -8.10 -9.78 -5.03
CA ASP A 138 -9.27 -9.58 -5.88
C ASP A 138 -8.99 -9.83 -7.37
N PHE A 139 -7.71 -9.89 -7.73
CA PHE A 139 -7.23 -10.09 -9.10
C PHE A 139 -6.66 -11.50 -9.33
N ALA A 140 -6.71 -12.38 -8.34
CA ALA A 140 -6.16 -13.73 -8.43
C ALA A 140 -6.74 -14.49 -9.64
N GLY A 141 -5.87 -15.14 -10.42
CA GLY A 141 -6.26 -15.91 -11.60
C GLY A 141 -6.62 -15.10 -12.85
N MET A 142 -6.53 -13.76 -12.80
CA MET A 142 -6.76 -12.90 -13.97
C MET A 142 -5.50 -12.76 -14.81
N THR A 143 -5.69 -12.51 -16.12
CA THR A 143 -4.60 -11.95 -16.93
C THR A 143 -4.32 -10.51 -16.52
N LEU A 144 -3.15 -9.96 -16.90
CA LEU A 144 -2.84 -8.56 -16.60
C LEU A 144 -3.86 -7.60 -17.21
N GLU A 145 -4.29 -7.85 -18.44
CA GLU A 145 -5.27 -7.03 -19.15
C GLU A 145 -6.62 -7.01 -18.41
N GLN A 146 -7.10 -8.18 -17.99
CA GLN A 146 -8.34 -8.28 -17.20
C GLN A 146 -8.22 -7.55 -15.87
N ALA A 147 -7.08 -7.68 -15.20
CA ALA A 147 -6.80 -7.02 -13.93
C ALA A 147 -6.76 -5.48 -14.08
N VAL A 148 -6.13 -4.96 -15.14
CA VAL A 148 -6.08 -3.51 -15.42
C VAL A 148 -7.50 -2.96 -15.66
N GLU A 149 -8.31 -3.61 -16.48
CA GLU A 149 -9.68 -3.16 -16.71
C GLU A 149 -10.53 -3.20 -15.44
N LYS A 150 -10.38 -4.24 -14.62
CA LYS A 150 -11.03 -4.29 -13.32
C LYS A 150 -10.54 -3.19 -12.38
N ALA A 151 -9.24 -2.92 -12.34
CA ALA A 151 -8.66 -1.89 -11.48
C ALA A 151 -9.21 -0.49 -11.80
N LYS A 152 -9.47 -0.19 -13.07
CA LYS A 152 -10.09 1.07 -13.51
C LYS A 152 -11.50 1.28 -12.93
N SER A 153 -12.21 0.20 -12.57
CA SER A 153 -13.54 0.28 -11.96
C SER A 153 -13.53 0.61 -10.46
N TYR A 154 -12.37 0.52 -9.81
CA TYR A 154 -12.25 0.82 -8.37
C TYR A 154 -12.40 2.31 -8.10
N PRO A 155 -13.16 2.71 -7.07
CA PRO A 155 -13.29 4.10 -6.70
C PRO A 155 -12.00 4.65 -6.10
N LYS A 156 -11.86 5.98 -6.11
CA LYS A 156 -10.87 6.66 -5.27
C LYS A 156 -11.19 6.40 -3.80
N LEU A 157 -10.16 6.13 -3.01
CA LEU A 157 -10.28 6.06 -1.56
C LEU A 157 -10.33 7.50 -1.01
N PHE A 158 -11.38 7.82 -0.28
CA PHE A 158 -11.50 9.09 0.47
C PHE A 158 -11.28 8.79 1.96
N LEU A 159 -10.20 9.35 2.52
CA LEU A 159 -9.84 9.25 3.94
C LEU A 159 -9.90 10.60 4.63
#